data_7880d3c45410d9b71591e672e8b17a06
#
_entry.id   7880d3c45410d9b71591e672e8b17a06
#
_cell.length_a   1.000
_cell.length_b   1.000
_cell.length_c   1.000
_cell.angle_alpha   90.00
_cell.angle_beta   90.00
_cell.angle_gamma   90.00
#
_symmetry.space_group_name_H-M   'P 1'
#
loop_
_entity.id
_entity.type
_entity.pdbx_description
1 polymer ?
#
loop_
_entity_poly.entity_id
_entity_poly.type
_entity_poly.pdbx_seq_one_letter_code
_entity_poly.pdbx_strand_id
1 'polypeptide(L)'
;MNVVLYCQHVLGIGHFFRSLELARAFRRHRLVLVTGGPRVDVAMPEHVTEYRLPPLEMDAEFTALFPAEKGQCLAEVQEERRNLLFGLFARSSVNLFVVELYPFGRRRFGFELLPVLEGIRRGDLGGTRVVCSLRDILVEKNDRETYEGRVLDLLNRYFHALLVHADPSVVSLEETFRRRAEIRIPFAYTGFVTPRPPEGSRERLRRRLGLGPADRLVVASAGGGRVGAPLLQASLDAYGLMARRGHLALRLFTGPYMAEAEAAALAARGKSLPGAHVERFTGEFLALLAAADLSISMAGYNTCMNLLAAKVPALAWPFARNREQGLRAERLAALGALRVLRDEDLEPDRLAILMEETMTSPKSACRAAVNLDGAARTVRWLEAWCGDGISA
;
A
#
# COMPACT_ATOMS: atom_id res chain seq x y z
N MET A 1 -22.40 -12.58 -3.14
CA MET A 1 -22.66 -11.15 -3.36
C MET A 1 -21.96 -10.68 -4.63
N ASN A 2 -22.54 -9.69 -5.29
CA ASN A 2 -21.89 -8.93 -6.34
C ASN A 2 -21.25 -7.69 -5.69
N VAL A 3 -19.95 -7.60 -5.75
CA VAL A 3 -19.16 -6.56 -5.09
C VAL A 3 -18.53 -5.65 -6.13
N VAL A 4 -18.63 -4.35 -5.94
CA VAL A 4 -17.84 -3.36 -6.68
C VAL A 4 -16.82 -2.77 -5.71
N LEU A 5 -15.52 -2.89 -6.02
CA LEU A 5 -14.43 -2.27 -5.28
C LEU A 5 -13.83 -1.14 -6.13
N TYR A 6 -13.99 0.08 -5.68
CA TYR A 6 -13.48 1.26 -6.37
C TYR A 6 -12.12 1.68 -5.80
N CYS A 7 -11.12 1.73 -6.67
CA CYS A 7 -9.76 2.11 -6.35
C CYS A 7 -9.16 3.03 -7.42
N GLN A 8 -8.66 4.20 -7.02
CA GLN A 8 -7.97 5.14 -7.90
C GLN A 8 -6.49 5.28 -7.50
N HIS A 9 -5.60 4.86 -8.39
CA HIS A 9 -4.15 4.89 -8.19
C HIS A 9 -3.48 5.88 -9.17
N VAL A 10 -3.62 7.15 -8.91
CA VAL A 10 -3.21 8.25 -9.83
C VAL A 10 -1.78 8.74 -9.65
N LEU A 11 -1.10 8.38 -8.55
CA LEU A 11 0.27 8.83 -8.27
C LEU A 11 1.20 7.71 -7.76
N GLY A 12 0.71 6.50 -7.60
CA GLY A 12 1.49 5.36 -7.14
C GLY A 12 0.67 4.09 -7.08
N ILE A 13 1.32 2.97 -7.28
CA ILE A 13 0.68 1.64 -7.40
C ILE A 13 0.29 1.01 -6.05
N GLY A 14 0.66 1.64 -4.93
CA GLY A 14 0.43 1.08 -3.60
C GLY A 14 -1.05 0.88 -3.27
N HIS A 15 -1.92 1.83 -3.64
CA HIS A 15 -3.37 1.72 -3.47
C HIS A 15 -3.96 0.58 -4.30
N PHE A 16 -3.47 0.41 -5.52
CA PHE A 16 -3.89 -0.68 -6.40
C PHE A 16 -3.54 -2.05 -5.80
N PHE A 17 -2.29 -2.28 -5.40
CA PHE A 17 -1.88 -3.58 -4.84
C PHE A 17 -2.61 -3.92 -3.54
N ARG A 18 -2.87 -2.93 -2.66
CA ARG A 18 -3.69 -3.16 -1.47
C ARG A 18 -5.13 -3.51 -1.82
N SER A 19 -5.73 -2.81 -2.77
CA SER A 19 -7.09 -3.12 -3.25
C SER A 19 -7.17 -4.47 -3.94
N LEU A 20 -6.15 -4.85 -4.70
CA LEU A 20 -6.04 -6.17 -5.30
C LEU A 20 -5.92 -7.27 -4.24
N GLU A 21 -5.15 -7.03 -3.16
CA GLU A 21 -5.04 -7.99 -2.07
C GLU A 21 -6.38 -8.14 -1.32
N LEU A 22 -7.09 -7.02 -1.13
CA LEU A 22 -8.44 -7.07 -0.60
C LEU A 22 -9.38 -7.82 -1.54
N ALA A 23 -9.33 -7.55 -2.85
CA ALA A 23 -10.14 -8.25 -3.86
C ALA A 23 -9.87 -9.76 -3.89
N ARG A 24 -8.61 -10.18 -3.72
CA ARG A 24 -8.24 -11.61 -3.61
C ARG A 24 -8.95 -12.35 -2.47
N ALA A 25 -9.29 -11.65 -1.41
CA ALA A 25 -9.99 -12.27 -0.27
C ALA A 25 -11.47 -12.57 -0.55
N PHE A 26 -12.09 -11.90 -1.54
CA PHE A 26 -13.51 -12.10 -1.90
C PHE A 26 -13.76 -13.35 -2.76
N ARG A 27 -13.03 -14.45 -2.56
CA ARG A 27 -13.03 -15.67 -3.41
C ARG A 27 -14.42 -16.30 -3.63
N ARG A 28 -15.37 -16.10 -2.72
CA ARG A 28 -16.74 -16.64 -2.78
C ARG A 28 -17.73 -15.66 -3.41
N HIS A 29 -17.26 -14.53 -3.93
CA HIS A 29 -18.08 -13.45 -4.46
C HIS A 29 -17.63 -13.08 -5.85
N ARG A 30 -18.53 -12.51 -6.65
CA ARG A 30 -18.18 -11.85 -7.91
C ARG A 30 -17.75 -10.44 -7.60
N LEU A 31 -16.54 -10.08 -8.00
CA LEU A 31 -15.99 -8.77 -7.72
C LEU A 31 -15.60 -8.03 -9.00
N VAL A 32 -16.10 -6.81 -9.14
CA VAL A 32 -15.64 -5.85 -10.15
C VAL A 32 -14.69 -4.87 -9.48
N LEU A 33 -13.43 -4.88 -9.89
CA LEU A 33 -12.41 -3.92 -9.45
C LEU A 33 -12.41 -2.73 -10.42
N VAL A 34 -12.96 -1.59 -9.97
CA VAL A 34 -12.99 -0.36 -10.77
C VAL A 34 -11.66 0.36 -10.58
N THR A 35 -10.91 0.54 -11.68
CA THR A 35 -9.63 1.25 -11.74
C THR A 35 -9.71 2.42 -12.71
N GLY A 36 -8.77 3.37 -12.64
CA GLY A 36 -8.78 4.54 -13.53
C GLY A 36 -7.49 5.35 -13.48
N GLY A 37 -6.41 4.71 -13.07
CA GLY A 37 -5.05 5.21 -13.17
C GLY A 37 -4.25 4.53 -14.30
N PRO A 38 -2.92 4.75 -14.37
CA PRO A 38 -2.04 4.07 -15.31
C PRO A 38 -2.18 2.55 -15.24
N ARG A 39 -1.98 1.89 -16.38
CA ARG A 39 -2.09 0.42 -16.44
C ARG A 39 -1.03 -0.25 -15.57
N VAL A 40 -1.46 -1.22 -14.76
CA VAL A 40 -0.57 -2.09 -13.97
C VAL A 40 -0.67 -3.49 -14.55
N ASP A 41 0.46 -4.02 -15.03
CA ASP A 41 0.52 -5.37 -15.59
C ASP A 41 0.60 -6.40 -14.45
N VAL A 42 -0.56 -6.94 -14.09
CA VAL A 42 -0.69 -7.96 -13.05
C VAL A 42 -1.87 -8.88 -13.35
N ALA A 43 -1.71 -10.17 -13.10
CA ALA A 43 -2.78 -11.14 -13.27
C ALA A 43 -3.90 -10.91 -12.24
N MET A 44 -5.13 -10.77 -12.73
CA MET A 44 -6.31 -10.71 -11.88
C MET A 44 -6.73 -12.12 -11.43
N PRO A 45 -7.23 -12.27 -10.20
CA PRO A 45 -7.87 -13.51 -9.77
C PRO A 45 -9.10 -13.84 -10.64
N GLU A 46 -9.42 -15.13 -10.85
CA GLU A 46 -10.53 -15.59 -11.69
C GLU A 46 -11.90 -14.99 -11.32
N HIS A 47 -12.13 -14.72 -10.03
CA HIS A 47 -13.40 -14.13 -9.54
C HIS A 47 -13.42 -12.60 -9.60
N VAL A 48 -12.36 -11.95 -10.10
CA VAL A 48 -12.19 -10.50 -10.19
C VAL A 48 -12.21 -10.06 -11.65
N THR A 49 -13.15 -9.21 -12.01
CA THR A 49 -13.18 -8.53 -13.31
C THR A 49 -12.68 -7.10 -13.14
N GLU A 50 -11.65 -6.70 -13.85
CA GLU A 50 -11.22 -5.29 -13.88
C GLU A 50 -12.15 -4.49 -14.79
N TYR A 51 -12.74 -3.40 -14.25
CA TYR A 51 -13.50 -2.41 -15.00
C TYR A 51 -12.70 -1.11 -15.04
N ARG A 52 -12.10 -0.81 -16.18
CA ARG A 52 -11.22 0.33 -16.36
C ARG A 52 -12.01 1.57 -16.80
N LEU A 53 -11.90 2.62 -16.01
CA LEU A 53 -12.30 3.97 -16.41
C LEU A 53 -11.18 4.63 -17.22
N PRO A 54 -11.48 5.60 -18.09
CA PRO A 54 -10.47 6.39 -18.77
C PRO A 54 -9.41 6.91 -17.79
N PRO A 55 -8.11 6.72 -18.07
CA PRO A 55 -7.08 6.94 -17.06
C PRO A 55 -6.86 8.43 -16.78
N LEU A 56 -6.79 8.75 -15.48
CA LEU A 56 -6.41 10.06 -14.97
C LEU A 56 -5.12 9.95 -14.16
N GLU A 57 -4.32 11.00 -14.21
CA GLU A 57 -3.11 11.19 -13.40
C GLU A 57 -3.22 12.44 -12.54
N MET A 58 -2.35 12.56 -11.55
CA MET A 58 -2.21 13.77 -10.72
C MET A 58 -0.77 14.27 -10.76
N ASP A 59 -0.63 15.60 -10.59
CA ASP A 59 0.66 16.21 -10.31
C ASP A 59 1.28 15.71 -9.00
N ALA A 60 2.56 15.98 -8.83
CA ALA A 60 3.33 15.53 -7.66
C ALA A 60 2.79 16.14 -6.35
N GLU A 61 2.18 17.30 -6.42
CA GLU A 61 1.62 18.06 -5.31
C GLU A 61 0.17 17.66 -4.97
N PHE A 62 -0.45 16.75 -5.73
CA PHE A 62 -1.85 16.35 -5.60
C PHE A 62 -2.87 17.49 -5.76
N THR A 63 -2.52 18.51 -6.55
CA THR A 63 -3.33 19.71 -6.75
C THR A 63 -4.21 19.67 -7.98
N ALA A 64 -3.78 19.03 -9.06
CA ALA A 64 -4.49 18.96 -10.34
C ALA A 64 -4.64 17.52 -10.85
N LEU A 65 -5.81 17.24 -11.46
CA LEU A 65 -6.04 16.03 -12.26
C LEU A 65 -5.83 16.39 -13.73
N PHE A 66 -5.29 15.47 -14.51
CA PHE A 66 -5.19 15.57 -15.95
C PHE A 66 -5.38 14.19 -16.60
N PRO A 67 -5.89 14.14 -17.85
CA PRO A 67 -5.95 12.89 -18.60
C PRO A 67 -4.55 12.31 -18.81
N ALA A 68 -4.43 10.98 -18.69
CA ALA A 68 -3.14 10.32 -18.97
C ALA A 68 -2.79 10.33 -20.47
N GLU A 69 -3.79 10.42 -21.34
CA GLU A 69 -3.61 10.51 -22.79
C GLU A 69 -3.53 11.99 -23.22
N LYS A 70 -2.48 12.32 -23.98
CA LYS A 70 -2.24 13.68 -24.46
C LYS A 70 -3.35 14.15 -25.39
N GLY A 71 -3.81 15.37 -25.23
CA GLY A 71 -4.80 16.03 -26.12
C GLY A 71 -6.25 15.81 -25.71
N GLN A 72 -6.53 14.99 -24.70
CA GLN A 72 -7.89 14.83 -24.17
C GLN A 72 -8.30 16.02 -23.28
N CYS A 73 -9.57 16.41 -23.37
CA CYS A 73 -10.16 17.42 -22.48
C CYS A 73 -10.52 16.77 -21.13
N LEU A 74 -10.06 17.36 -20.02
CA LEU A 74 -10.33 16.85 -18.68
C LEU A 74 -11.84 16.76 -18.39
N ALA A 75 -12.63 17.76 -18.82
CA ALA A 75 -14.07 17.78 -18.56
C ALA A 75 -14.80 16.63 -19.30
N GLU A 76 -14.39 16.33 -20.52
CA GLU A 76 -14.94 15.21 -21.32
C GLU A 76 -14.61 13.87 -20.68
N VAL A 77 -13.35 13.66 -20.28
CA VAL A 77 -12.91 12.46 -19.58
C VAL A 77 -13.65 12.29 -18.25
N GLN A 78 -13.85 13.36 -17.49
CA GLN A 78 -14.62 13.32 -16.25
C GLN A 78 -16.09 12.96 -16.49
N GLU A 79 -16.70 13.49 -17.53
CA GLU A 79 -18.09 13.14 -17.89
C GLU A 79 -18.22 11.69 -18.33
N GLU A 80 -17.32 11.22 -19.17
CA GLU A 80 -17.28 9.82 -19.61
C GLU A 80 -17.14 8.88 -18.40
N ARG A 81 -16.18 9.14 -17.51
CA ARG A 81 -15.96 8.34 -16.30
C ARG A 81 -17.19 8.31 -15.40
N ARG A 82 -17.83 9.48 -15.18
CA ARG A 82 -19.08 9.58 -14.43
C ARG A 82 -20.16 8.70 -15.02
N ASN A 83 -20.36 8.77 -16.34
CA ASN A 83 -21.39 8.02 -17.05
C ASN A 83 -21.09 6.51 -17.04
N LEU A 84 -19.83 6.11 -17.21
CA LEU A 84 -19.39 4.71 -17.14
C LEU A 84 -19.61 4.14 -15.74
N LEU A 85 -19.19 4.85 -14.69
CA LEU A 85 -19.35 4.38 -13.31
C LEU A 85 -20.83 4.29 -12.93
N PHE A 86 -21.64 5.32 -13.21
CA PHE A 86 -23.07 5.30 -12.94
C PHE A 86 -23.77 4.18 -13.74
N GLY A 87 -23.42 4.03 -15.02
CA GLY A 87 -23.95 2.99 -15.90
C GLY A 87 -23.61 1.57 -15.44
N LEU A 88 -22.48 1.35 -14.78
CA LEU A 88 -22.13 0.07 -14.17
C LEU A 88 -23.16 -0.33 -13.10
N PHE A 89 -23.56 0.59 -12.22
CA PHE A 89 -24.55 0.36 -11.18
C PHE A 89 -25.97 0.24 -11.74
N ALA A 90 -26.32 1.05 -12.72
CA ALA A 90 -27.67 1.02 -13.33
C ALA A 90 -27.93 -0.28 -14.09
N ARG A 91 -26.90 -0.94 -14.63
CA ARG A 91 -27.00 -2.18 -15.39
C ARG A 91 -26.71 -3.45 -14.61
N SER A 92 -26.27 -3.32 -13.36
CA SER A 92 -25.81 -4.46 -12.54
C SER A 92 -26.48 -4.45 -11.17
N SER A 93 -26.89 -5.62 -10.71
CA SER A 93 -27.38 -5.78 -9.33
C SER A 93 -26.18 -5.83 -8.38
N VAL A 94 -25.78 -4.68 -7.82
CA VAL A 94 -24.66 -4.55 -6.89
C VAL A 94 -25.15 -4.68 -5.45
N ASN A 95 -24.60 -5.62 -4.68
CA ASN A 95 -24.95 -5.79 -3.28
C ASN A 95 -24.07 -4.91 -2.37
N LEU A 96 -22.80 -4.76 -2.74
CA LEU A 96 -21.80 -4.09 -1.93
C LEU A 96 -20.91 -3.18 -2.78
N PHE A 97 -20.81 -1.92 -2.39
CA PHE A 97 -19.91 -0.94 -2.97
C PHE A 97 -18.84 -0.56 -1.97
N VAL A 98 -17.61 -1.05 -2.16
CA VAL A 98 -16.45 -0.74 -1.33
C VAL A 98 -15.66 0.38 -1.99
N VAL A 99 -15.53 1.52 -1.30
CA VAL A 99 -14.85 2.71 -1.82
C VAL A 99 -13.54 2.92 -1.06
N GLU A 100 -12.44 2.85 -1.79
CA GLU A 100 -11.11 3.01 -1.20
C GLU A 100 -10.84 4.48 -0.89
N LEU A 101 -10.53 4.76 0.38
CA LEU A 101 -10.07 6.03 0.94
C LEU A 101 -11.09 7.20 0.92
N TYR A 102 -12.08 7.24 0.05
CA TYR A 102 -13.08 8.30 0.03
C TYR A 102 -14.12 8.10 1.16
N PRO A 103 -14.48 9.15 1.92
CA PRO A 103 -14.23 10.58 1.74
C PRO A 103 -12.98 11.14 2.43
N PHE A 104 -12.21 10.34 3.14
CA PHE A 104 -10.98 10.77 3.86
C PHE A 104 -9.86 11.24 2.90
N GLY A 105 -9.86 10.74 1.69
CA GLY A 105 -8.99 11.18 0.60
C GLY A 105 -9.74 11.19 -0.72
N ARG A 106 -9.00 11.30 -1.83
CA ARG A 106 -9.57 11.21 -3.18
C ARG A 106 -10.68 12.23 -3.48
N ARG A 107 -10.68 13.38 -2.81
CA ARG A 107 -11.70 14.43 -2.97
C ARG A 107 -11.97 14.79 -4.43
N ARG A 108 -10.92 14.81 -5.25
CA ARG A 108 -11.02 15.14 -6.68
C ARG A 108 -11.89 14.17 -7.48
N PHE A 109 -12.13 12.95 -6.98
CA PHE A 109 -13.00 11.95 -7.61
C PHE A 109 -14.46 12.03 -7.16
N GLY A 110 -14.83 13.05 -6.39
CA GLY A 110 -16.23 13.31 -6.01
C GLY A 110 -17.14 13.50 -7.23
N PHE A 111 -16.63 13.98 -8.37
CA PHE A 111 -17.42 14.19 -9.57
C PHE A 111 -18.05 12.89 -10.11
N GLU A 112 -17.40 11.75 -9.95
CA GLU A 112 -17.92 10.43 -10.39
C GLU A 112 -18.53 9.62 -9.24
N LEU A 113 -18.06 9.79 -8.01
CA LEU A 113 -18.56 9.05 -6.86
C LEU A 113 -19.90 9.58 -6.33
N LEU A 114 -20.05 10.91 -6.20
CA LEU A 114 -21.26 11.51 -5.64
C LEU A 114 -22.54 11.16 -6.38
N PRO A 115 -22.61 11.16 -7.73
CA PRO A 115 -23.81 10.74 -8.45
C PRO A 115 -24.23 9.30 -8.14
N VAL A 116 -23.28 8.37 -8.03
CA VAL A 116 -23.56 6.96 -7.67
C VAL A 116 -24.04 6.88 -6.22
N LEU A 117 -23.34 7.53 -5.29
CA LEU A 117 -23.69 7.54 -3.86
C LEU A 117 -25.09 8.15 -3.63
N GLU A 118 -25.43 9.22 -4.35
CA GLU A 118 -26.75 9.84 -4.27
C GLU A 118 -27.83 8.94 -4.89
N GLY A 119 -27.55 8.30 -6.05
CA GLY A 119 -28.46 7.34 -6.67
C GLY A 119 -28.76 6.14 -5.76
N ILE A 120 -27.72 5.60 -5.08
CA ILE A 120 -27.91 4.54 -4.09
C ILE A 120 -28.76 5.04 -2.91
N ARG A 121 -28.47 6.21 -2.38
CA ARG A 121 -29.22 6.79 -1.26
C ARG A 121 -30.69 7.04 -1.57
N ARG A 122 -31.03 7.38 -2.82
CA ARG A 122 -32.41 7.58 -3.28
C ARG A 122 -33.13 6.27 -3.60
N GLY A 123 -32.40 5.16 -3.72
CA GLY A 123 -32.94 3.88 -4.15
C GLY A 123 -32.95 3.67 -5.69
N ASP A 124 -32.48 4.65 -6.47
CA ASP A 124 -32.44 4.59 -7.94
C ASP A 124 -31.51 3.48 -8.45
N LEU A 125 -30.49 3.11 -7.66
CA LEU A 125 -29.48 2.10 -7.96
C LEU A 125 -29.61 0.84 -7.07
N GLY A 126 -30.81 0.55 -6.59
CA GLY A 126 -31.11 -0.62 -5.77
C GLY A 126 -30.63 -0.49 -4.30
N GLY A 127 -30.71 -1.61 -3.57
CA GLY A 127 -30.33 -1.70 -2.15
C GLY A 127 -28.84 -1.91 -1.90
N THR A 128 -27.96 -1.28 -2.68
CA THR A 128 -26.50 -1.40 -2.53
C THR A 128 -26.01 -0.85 -1.18
N ARG A 129 -25.28 -1.66 -0.42
CA ARG A 129 -24.59 -1.17 0.79
C ARG A 129 -23.26 -0.53 0.42
N VAL A 130 -22.97 0.66 0.94
CA VAL A 130 -21.75 1.41 0.67
C VAL A 130 -20.81 1.36 1.87
N VAL A 131 -19.55 0.97 1.65
CA VAL A 131 -18.55 0.81 2.70
C VAL A 131 -17.29 1.61 2.35
N CYS A 132 -16.81 2.40 3.32
CA CYS A 132 -15.52 3.05 3.21
C CYS A 132 -14.41 2.07 3.64
N SER A 133 -13.44 1.85 2.76
CA SER A 133 -12.22 1.08 3.01
C SER A 133 -11.07 2.05 3.26
N LEU A 134 -10.69 2.20 4.54
CA LEU A 134 -9.70 3.18 4.97
C LEU A 134 -8.40 2.49 5.38
N ARG A 135 -7.24 3.06 4.99
CA ARG A 135 -5.94 2.60 5.47
C ARG A 135 -5.62 3.18 6.87
N ASP A 136 -4.45 2.85 7.40
CA ASP A 136 -3.98 3.11 8.76
C ASP A 136 -3.92 4.60 9.16
N ILE A 137 -3.06 5.37 8.50
CA ILE A 137 -2.71 6.74 8.90
C ILE A 137 -3.21 7.73 7.85
N LEU A 138 -3.90 8.77 8.29
CA LEU A 138 -4.36 9.86 7.43
C LEU A 138 -3.29 10.94 7.30
N VAL A 139 -3.15 11.48 6.09
CA VAL A 139 -2.29 12.66 5.84
C VAL A 139 -2.87 13.88 6.53
N GLU A 140 -2.06 14.56 7.33
CA GLU A 140 -2.47 15.82 7.95
C GLU A 140 -2.91 16.85 6.92
N LYS A 141 -3.89 17.67 7.31
CA LYS A 141 -4.43 18.77 6.52
C LYS A 141 -4.21 20.08 7.25
N ASN A 142 -3.88 21.14 6.51
CA ASN A 142 -3.66 22.47 7.07
C ASN A 142 -4.91 23.00 7.78
N ASP A 143 -6.10 22.84 7.14
CA ASP A 143 -7.40 23.13 7.75
C ASP A 143 -8.07 21.81 8.16
N ARG A 144 -7.73 21.37 9.36
CA ARG A 144 -8.19 20.10 9.89
C ARG A 144 -9.68 20.10 10.20
N GLU A 145 -10.20 21.19 10.75
CA GLU A 145 -11.59 21.26 11.17
C GLU A 145 -12.55 21.19 9.97
N THR A 146 -12.33 22.00 8.96
CA THR A 146 -13.09 21.95 7.70
C THR A 146 -12.95 20.59 7.01
N TYR A 147 -11.74 20.01 7.03
CA TYR A 147 -11.52 18.69 6.48
C TYR A 147 -12.34 17.62 7.20
N GLU A 148 -12.22 17.54 8.53
CA GLU A 148 -12.92 16.52 9.32
C GLU A 148 -14.44 16.70 9.27
N GLY A 149 -14.94 17.97 9.30
CA GLY A 149 -16.37 18.27 9.13
C GLY A 149 -16.92 17.74 7.79
N ARG A 150 -16.26 18.06 6.69
CA ARG A 150 -16.66 17.57 5.36
C ARG A 150 -16.63 16.03 5.26
N VAL A 151 -15.61 15.40 5.86
CA VAL A 151 -15.53 13.93 5.87
C VAL A 151 -16.71 13.33 6.62
N LEU A 152 -17.04 13.85 7.79
CA LEU A 152 -18.16 13.38 8.61
C LEU A 152 -19.51 13.55 7.89
N ASP A 153 -19.74 14.70 7.25
CA ASP A 153 -20.97 14.96 6.48
C ASP A 153 -21.15 13.93 5.37
N LEU A 154 -20.10 13.66 4.58
CA LEU A 154 -20.16 12.68 3.50
C LEU A 154 -20.26 11.25 4.02
N LEU A 155 -19.47 10.90 5.04
CA LEU A 155 -19.43 9.55 5.59
C LEU A 155 -20.77 9.19 6.21
N ASN A 156 -21.30 10.02 7.11
CA ASN A 156 -22.57 9.77 7.78
C ASN A 156 -23.79 9.86 6.85
N ARG A 157 -23.67 10.57 5.71
CA ARG A 157 -24.75 10.73 4.74
C ARG A 157 -24.86 9.59 3.75
N TYR A 158 -23.72 9.05 3.29
CA TYR A 158 -23.69 8.15 2.14
C TYR A 158 -23.17 6.75 2.45
N PHE A 159 -22.43 6.57 3.55
CA PHE A 159 -21.82 5.28 3.85
C PHE A 159 -22.60 4.53 4.92
N HIS A 160 -22.61 3.22 4.81
CA HIS A 160 -23.28 2.32 5.74
C HIS A 160 -22.31 1.68 6.74
N ALA A 161 -21.00 1.67 6.44
CA ALA A 161 -19.96 1.23 7.36
C ALA A 161 -18.60 1.83 7.01
N LEU A 162 -17.70 1.88 8.01
CA LEU A 162 -16.29 2.25 7.86
C LEU A 162 -15.41 1.11 8.35
N LEU A 163 -14.56 0.58 7.47
CA LEU A 163 -13.56 -0.44 7.80
C LEU A 163 -12.17 0.19 7.74
N VAL A 164 -11.45 0.16 8.86
CA VAL A 164 -10.08 0.68 8.97
C VAL A 164 -9.10 -0.48 8.91
N HIS A 165 -8.25 -0.47 7.89
CA HIS A 165 -7.22 -1.48 7.67
C HIS A 165 -5.97 -1.16 8.49
N ALA A 166 -6.11 -1.20 9.80
CA ALA A 166 -5.08 -0.97 10.79
C ALA A 166 -5.27 -1.93 11.97
N ASP A 167 -4.22 -2.07 12.76
CA ASP A 167 -4.26 -2.66 14.08
C ASP A 167 -4.21 -1.51 15.10
N PRO A 168 -5.23 -1.35 15.96
CA PRO A 168 -5.27 -0.26 16.95
C PRO A 168 -4.15 -0.35 18.01
N SER A 169 -3.50 -1.51 18.17
CA SER A 169 -2.30 -1.63 19.01
C SER A 169 -1.06 -0.95 18.39
N VAL A 170 -1.09 -0.69 17.08
CA VAL A 170 -0.03 0.01 16.35
C VAL A 170 -0.39 1.48 16.16
N VAL A 171 -1.57 1.74 15.58
CA VAL A 171 -2.08 3.08 15.33
C VAL A 171 -3.61 3.09 15.31
N SER A 172 -4.20 4.00 16.03
CA SER A 172 -5.65 4.21 16.04
C SER A 172 -6.06 5.37 15.11
N LEU A 173 -7.31 5.34 14.65
CA LEU A 173 -7.84 6.38 13.78
C LEU A 173 -7.87 7.75 14.49
N GLU A 174 -8.11 7.76 15.78
CA GLU A 174 -8.18 8.96 16.64
C GLU A 174 -6.87 9.77 16.61
N GLU A 175 -5.74 9.12 16.39
CA GLU A 175 -4.43 9.79 16.31
C GLU A 175 -4.34 10.73 15.10
N THR A 176 -5.09 10.44 14.03
CA THR A 176 -5.05 11.21 12.79
C THR A 176 -6.41 11.79 12.37
N PHE A 177 -7.50 11.42 13.06
CA PHE A 177 -8.86 11.94 12.88
C PHE A 177 -9.53 12.15 14.24
N ARG A 178 -9.51 13.39 14.76
CA ARG A 178 -9.94 13.72 16.15
C ARG A 178 -11.43 13.52 16.37
N ARG A 179 -12.25 13.81 15.36
CA ARG A 179 -13.70 13.75 15.43
C ARG A 179 -14.27 12.35 15.18
N ARG A 180 -13.49 11.30 15.48
CA ARG A 180 -13.92 9.91 15.29
C ARG A 180 -15.22 9.58 16.05
N ALA A 181 -15.44 10.15 17.22
CA ALA A 181 -16.65 9.95 18.01
C ALA A 181 -17.95 10.43 17.34
N GLU A 182 -17.84 11.29 16.32
CA GLU A 182 -18.98 11.79 15.53
C GLU A 182 -19.33 10.90 14.33
N ILE A 183 -18.57 9.82 14.10
CA ILE A 183 -18.91 8.80 13.10
C ILE A 183 -20.09 7.98 13.63
N ARG A 184 -21.23 8.02 12.92
CA ARG A 184 -22.51 7.44 13.34
C ARG A 184 -22.79 6.06 12.73
N ILE A 185 -21.98 5.66 11.74
CA ILE A 185 -22.11 4.37 11.06
C ILE A 185 -21.27 3.28 11.76
N PRO A 186 -21.59 1.98 11.59
CA PRO A 186 -20.75 0.88 12.05
C PRO A 186 -19.28 1.05 11.65
N PHE A 187 -18.40 0.78 12.60
CA PHE A 187 -16.97 0.98 12.50
C PHE A 187 -16.22 -0.26 12.99
N ALA A 188 -15.20 -0.71 12.23
CA ALA A 188 -14.36 -1.82 12.66
C ALA A 188 -12.90 -1.68 12.19
N TYR A 189 -11.97 -2.08 13.06
CA TYR A 189 -10.59 -2.36 12.69
C TYR A 189 -10.48 -3.78 12.17
N THR A 190 -9.98 -3.95 10.93
CA THR A 190 -9.86 -5.26 10.31
C THR A 190 -8.45 -5.84 10.39
N GLY A 191 -7.46 -5.03 10.75
CA GLY A 191 -6.04 -5.36 10.66
C GLY A 191 -5.44 -4.89 9.33
N PHE A 192 -4.13 -4.94 9.23
CA PHE A 192 -3.42 -4.50 8.03
C PHE A 192 -3.66 -5.45 6.85
N VAL A 193 -3.84 -4.87 5.67
CA VAL A 193 -4.00 -5.63 4.41
C VAL A 193 -2.64 -5.80 3.75
N THR A 194 -2.16 -7.04 3.70
CA THR A 194 -0.89 -7.42 3.08
C THR A 194 -0.93 -8.87 2.64
N PRO A 195 -0.27 -9.23 1.52
CA PRO A 195 -0.11 -10.62 1.14
C PRO A 195 0.81 -11.37 2.13
N ARG A 196 0.73 -12.69 2.12
CA ARG A 196 1.66 -13.55 2.85
C ARG A 196 2.72 -14.11 1.89
N PRO A 197 3.99 -14.26 2.32
CA PRO A 197 4.97 -14.97 1.52
C PRO A 197 4.46 -16.37 1.20
N PRO A 198 4.57 -16.84 -0.07
CA PRO A 198 4.23 -18.22 -0.38
C PRO A 198 5.08 -19.20 0.46
N GLU A 199 4.46 -20.29 0.88
CA GLU A 199 5.15 -21.31 1.67
C GLU A 199 6.42 -21.82 0.99
N GLY A 200 7.50 -22.03 1.74
CA GLY A 200 8.79 -22.48 1.21
C GLY A 200 9.50 -21.45 0.31
N SER A 201 9.08 -20.18 0.31
CA SER A 201 9.71 -19.11 -0.50
C SER A 201 11.18 -18.92 -0.17
N ARG A 202 11.56 -19.01 1.12
CA ARG A 202 12.95 -18.81 1.55
C ARG A 202 13.87 -19.83 0.92
N GLU A 203 13.55 -21.09 1.03
CA GLU A 203 14.38 -22.20 0.55
C GLU A 203 14.46 -22.24 -0.98
N ARG A 204 13.32 -22.03 -1.66
CA ARG A 204 13.27 -22.00 -3.13
C ARG A 204 14.08 -20.84 -3.70
N LEU A 205 13.92 -19.66 -3.12
CA LEU A 205 14.57 -18.46 -3.65
C LEU A 205 16.08 -18.48 -3.36
N ARG A 206 16.51 -18.87 -2.16
CA ARG A 206 17.93 -19.01 -1.83
C ARG A 206 18.64 -20.00 -2.75
N ARG A 207 18.01 -21.17 -3.02
CA ARG A 207 18.51 -22.14 -3.99
C ARG A 207 18.66 -21.54 -5.39
N ARG A 208 17.63 -20.82 -5.88
CA ARG A 208 17.64 -20.17 -7.19
C ARG A 208 18.74 -19.10 -7.31
N LEU A 209 19.03 -18.41 -6.22
CA LEU A 209 20.08 -17.39 -6.14
C LEU A 209 21.48 -17.99 -5.88
N GLY A 210 21.62 -19.30 -5.72
CA GLY A 210 22.88 -19.95 -5.42
C GLY A 210 23.42 -19.67 -4.03
N LEU A 211 22.55 -19.28 -3.07
CA LEU A 211 22.93 -18.91 -1.71
C LEU A 211 22.97 -20.14 -0.79
N GLY A 212 24.12 -20.39 -0.22
CA GLY A 212 24.34 -21.41 0.81
C GLY A 212 23.90 -20.98 2.21
N PRO A 213 24.04 -21.87 3.20
CA PRO A 213 23.66 -21.55 4.59
C PRO A 213 24.44 -20.40 5.22
N ALA A 214 25.71 -20.22 4.83
CA ALA A 214 26.59 -19.17 5.36
C ALA A 214 26.37 -17.81 4.67
N ASP A 215 25.75 -17.79 3.49
CA ASP A 215 25.55 -16.54 2.74
C ASP A 215 24.45 -15.70 3.37
N ARG A 216 24.63 -14.39 3.37
CA ARG A 216 23.64 -13.40 3.81
C ARG A 216 23.04 -12.70 2.60
N LEU A 217 21.72 -12.53 2.59
CA LEU A 217 21.00 -11.77 1.57
C LEU A 217 20.47 -10.47 2.15
N VAL A 218 20.89 -9.36 1.57
CA VAL A 218 20.34 -8.03 1.84
C VAL A 218 19.39 -7.65 0.69
N VAL A 219 18.22 -7.11 1.04
CA VAL A 219 17.26 -6.57 0.09
C VAL A 219 17.08 -5.07 0.37
N ALA A 220 17.47 -4.21 -0.58
CA ALA A 220 17.28 -2.77 -0.47
C ALA A 220 16.19 -2.27 -1.43
N SER A 221 15.33 -1.31 -1.00
CA SER A 221 14.24 -0.83 -1.84
C SER A 221 13.80 0.60 -1.52
N ALA A 222 13.63 1.43 -2.56
CA ALA A 222 13.00 2.75 -2.45
C ALA A 222 11.46 2.73 -2.64
N GLY A 223 10.85 1.55 -2.76
CA GLY A 223 9.41 1.42 -3.02
C GLY A 223 9.04 1.94 -4.41
N GLY A 224 8.26 3.02 -4.50
CA GLY A 224 7.90 3.63 -5.79
C GLY A 224 9.07 4.30 -6.52
N GLY A 225 10.09 4.74 -5.81
CA GLY A 225 11.34 5.27 -6.37
C GLY A 225 11.38 6.77 -6.63
N ARG A 226 10.30 7.54 -6.43
CA ARG A 226 10.32 9.02 -6.60
C ARG A 226 11.26 9.73 -5.62
N VAL A 227 11.47 9.13 -4.48
CA VAL A 227 12.39 9.53 -3.43
C VAL A 227 13.14 8.27 -2.98
N GLY A 228 14.26 8.41 -2.28
CA GLY A 228 14.99 7.26 -1.75
C GLY A 228 16.29 6.94 -2.48
N ALA A 229 16.68 7.72 -3.50
CA ALA A 229 18.00 7.57 -4.13
C ALA A 229 19.15 7.66 -3.10
N PRO A 230 19.14 8.59 -2.11
CA PRO A 230 20.18 8.64 -1.07
C PRO A 230 20.28 7.33 -0.26
N LEU A 231 19.14 6.73 0.13
CA LEU A 231 19.13 5.45 0.85
C LEU A 231 19.76 4.33 0.03
N LEU A 232 19.42 4.26 -1.26
CA LEU A 232 19.94 3.19 -2.13
C LEU A 232 21.43 3.38 -2.43
N GLN A 233 21.88 4.62 -2.62
CA GLN A 233 23.30 4.93 -2.76
C GLN A 233 24.08 4.52 -1.51
N ALA A 234 23.63 4.94 -0.33
CA ALA A 234 24.23 4.58 0.96
C ALA A 234 24.26 3.04 1.15
N SER A 235 23.18 2.35 0.74
CA SER A 235 23.10 0.88 0.81
C SER A 235 24.14 0.20 -0.09
N LEU A 236 24.39 0.72 -1.29
CA LEU A 236 25.44 0.19 -2.18
C LEU A 236 26.84 0.45 -1.62
N ASP A 237 27.07 1.63 -1.08
CA ASP A 237 28.39 2.01 -0.54
C ASP A 237 28.71 1.21 0.74
N ALA A 238 27.75 1.09 1.67
CA ALA A 238 27.86 0.25 2.86
C ALA A 238 28.07 -1.23 2.48
N TYR A 239 27.29 -1.73 1.49
CA TYR A 239 27.49 -3.08 0.97
C TYR A 239 28.92 -3.28 0.42
N GLY A 240 29.47 -2.31 -0.32
CA GLY A 240 30.82 -2.37 -0.87
C GLY A 240 31.91 -2.49 0.21
N LEU A 241 31.72 -1.87 1.38
CA LEU A 241 32.61 -2.02 2.53
C LEU A 241 32.56 -3.44 3.13
N MET A 242 31.36 -4.05 3.15
CA MET A 242 31.13 -5.35 3.77
C MET A 242 31.43 -6.53 2.83
N ALA A 243 31.18 -6.40 1.53
CA ALA A 243 31.30 -7.46 0.54
C ALA A 243 32.70 -8.05 0.41
N ARG A 244 33.73 -7.31 0.80
CA ARG A 244 35.13 -7.78 0.85
C ARG A 244 35.34 -8.98 1.79
N ARG A 245 34.44 -9.21 2.72
CA ARG A 245 34.48 -10.34 3.67
C ARG A 245 33.87 -11.64 3.11
N GLY A 246 33.29 -11.61 1.89
CA GLY A 246 32.59 -12.73 1.28
C GLY A 246 31.22 -13.03 1.88
N HIS A 247 30.51 -13.99 1.33
CA HIS A 247 29.23 -14.50 1.83
C HIS A 247 28.10 -13.46 1.98
N LEU A 248 28.12 -12.37 1.20
CA LEU A 248 27.09 -11.34 1.18
C LEU A 248 26.56 -11.13 -0.25
N ALA A 249 25.24 -11.11 -0.41
CA ALA A 249 24.56 -10.79 -1.65
C ALA A 249 23.59 -9.63 -1.44
N LEU A 250 23.45 -8.76 -2.44
CA LEU A 250 22.54 -7.63 -2.43
C LEU A 250 21.57 -7.71 -3.62
N ARG A 251 20.28 -7.55 -3.32
CA ARG A 251 19.23 -7.26 -4.31
C ARG A 251 18.67 -5.87 -4.05
N LEU A 252 18.85 -4.95 -4.97
CA LEU A 252 18.46 -3.56 -4.83
C LEU A 252 17.41 -3.17 -5.87
N PHE A 253 16.31 -2.58 -5.40
CA PHE A 253 15.18 -2.18 -6.24
C PHE A 253 14.99 -0.66 -6.20
N THR A 254 15.21 -0.01 -7.36
CA THR A 254 15.11 1.45 -7.47
C THR A 254 13.68 1.95 -7.46
N GLY A 255 12.74 1.12 -7.87
CA GLY A 255 11.34 1.48 -8.07
C GLY A 255 11.05 2.00 -9.48
N PRO A 256 9.78 1.84 -9.95
CA PRO A 256 9.41 2.18 -11.33
C PRO A 256 9.47 3.68 -11.65
N TYR A 257 9.36 4.54 -10.64
CA TYR A 257 9.27 6.00 -10.82
C TYR A 257 10.56 6.76 -10.50
N MET A 258 11.68 6.06 -10.27
CA MET A 258 12.99 6.70 -10.12
C MET A 258 13.43 7.31 -11.45
N ALA A 259 14.03 8.50 -11.41
CA ALA A 259 14.59 9.14 -12.59
C ALA A 259 15.61 8.23 -13.28
N GLU A 260 15.59 8.21 -14.63
CA GLU A 260 16.43 7.28 -15.42
C GLU A 260 17.91 7.45 -15.11
N ALA A 261 18.38 8.69 -14.99
CA ALA A 261 19.77 8.99 -14.67
C ALA A 261 20.21 8.44 -13.31
N GLU A 262 19.35 8.57 -12.28
CA GLU A 262 19.63 8.04 -10.94
C GLU A 262 19.64 6.50 -10.95
N ALA A 263 18.66 5.87 -11.60
CA ALA A 263 18.59 4.43 -11.71
C ALA A 263 19.79 3.86 -12.47
N ALA A 264 20.21 4.51 -13.56
CA ALA A 264 21.38 4.12 -14.33
C ALA A 264 22.68 4.25 -13.52
N ALA A 265 22.84 5.32 -12.72
CA ALA A 265 23.99 5.49 -11.84
C ALA A 265 24.08 4.37 -10.78
N LEU A 266 22.95 4.05 -10.11
CA LEU A 266 22.88 2.96 -9.15
C LEU A 266 23.20 1.60 -9.82
N ALA A 267 22.68 1.34 -11.03
CA ALA A 267 22.94 0.12 -11.76
C ALA A 267 24.42 -0.01 -12.15
N ALA A 268 25.04 1.07 -12.60
CA ALA A 268 26.48 1.11 -12.92
C ALA A 268 27.34 0.84 -11.68
N ARG A 269 26.99 1.45 -10.54
CA ARG A 269 27.66 1.21 -9.25
C ARG A 269 27.49 -0.24 -8.79
N GLY A 270 26.28 -0.80 -8.90
CA GLY A 270 26.01 -2.19 -8.55
C GLY A 270 26.84 -3.18 -9.35
N LYS A 271 27.04 -2.96 -10.65
CA LYS A 271 27.87 -3.82 -11.52
C LYS A 271 29.33 -3.90 -11.07
N SER A 272 29.86 -2.88 -10.39
CA SER A 272 31.22 -2.88 -9.88
C SER A 272 31.38 -3.62 -8.53
N LEU A 273 30.29 -4.10 -7.95
CA LEU A 273 30.28 -4.74 -6.65
C LEU A 273 29.92 -6.24 -6.78
N PRO A 274 30.81 -7.16 -6.39
CA PRO A 274 30.52 -8.60 -6.45
C PRO A 274 29.26 -8.96 -5.65
N GLY A 275 28.36 -9.76 -6.23
CA GLY A 275 27.13 -10.21 -5.56
C GLY A 275 26.00 -9.19 -5.47
N ALA A 276 26.20 -7.96 -5.96
CA ALA A 276 25.16 -6.94 -6.03
C ALA A 276 24.40 -7.01 -7.36
N HIS A 277 23.06 -6.93 -7.27
CA HIS A 277 22.17 -6.84 -8.43
C HIS A 277 21.19 -5.69 -8.23
N VAL A 278 21.13 -4.79 -9.20
CA VAL A 278 20.26 -3.61 -9.19
C VAL A 278 19.20 -3.77 -10.29
N GLU A 279 17.94 -3.68 -9.89
CA GLU A 279 16.78 -3.84 -10.76
C GLU A 279 15.76 -2.70 -10.47
N ARG A 280 14.86 -2.44 -11.42
CA ARG A 280 13.81 -1.44 -11.18
C ARG A 280 12.69 -1.98 -10.33
N PHE A 281 12.21 -3.16 -10.63
CA PHE A 281 11.02 -3.75 -10.02
C PHE A 281 11.07 -5.28 -10.08
N THR A 282 10.39 -5.93 -9.16
CA THR A 282 10.16 -7.37 -9.19
C THR A 282 8.76 -7.72 -8.70
N GLY A 283 8.12 -8.70 -9.34
CA GLY A 283 6.87 -9.30 -8.87
C GLY A 283 7.05 -10.24 -7.66
N GLU A 284 8.29 -10.62 -7.33
CA GLU A 284 8.62 -11.56 -6.25
C GLU A 284 9.15 -10.88 -4.99
N PHE A 285 8.91 -9.57 -4.83
CA PHE A 285 9.49 -8.77 -3.74
C PHE A 285 9.23 -9.38 -2.35
N LEU A 286 8.03 -9.87 -2.09
CA LEU A 286 7.70 -10.48 -0.81
C LEU A 286 8.43 -11.81 -0.57
N ALA A 287 8.63 -12.61 -1.62
CA ALA A 287 9.44 -13.84 -1.55
C ALA A 287 10.91 -13.52 -1.29
N LEU A 288 11.43 -12.45 -1.92
CA LEU A 288 12.79 -11.96 -1.66
C LEU A 288 12.97 -11.50 -0.21
N LEU A 289 12.01 -10.76 0.34
CA LEU A 289 12.02 -10.39 1.76
C LEU A 289 12.00 -11.61 2.68
N ALA A 290 11.21 -12.64 2.36
CA ALA A 290 11.19 -13.89 3.13
C ALA A 290 12.52 -14.65 3.06
N ALA A 291 13.24 -14.53 1.94
CA ALA A 291 14.56 -15.14 1.75
C ALA A 291 15.70 -14.33 2.38
N ALA A 292 15.49 -13.05 2.61
CA ALA A 292 16.50 -12.11 3.10
C ALA A 292 16.88 -12.34 4.56
N ASP A 293 18.06 -11.87 4.91
CA ASP A 293 18.58 -11.79 6.27
C ASP A 293 18.51 -10.35 6.80
N LEU A 294 18.39 -9.37 5.88
CA LEU A 294 18.17 -7.96 6.19
C LEU A 294 17.38 -7.29 5.07
N SER A 295 16.48 -6.38 5.42
CA SER A 295 15.91 -5.41 4.49
C SER A 295 16.31 -3.98 4.85
N ILE A 296 16.64 -3.17 3.84
CA ILE A 296 16.86 -1.73 3.96
C ILE A 296 15.84 -1.03 3.08
N SER A 297 14.95 -0.22 3.64
CA SER A 297 13.86 0.32 2.84
C SER A 297 13.31 1.64 3.37
N MET A 298 12.52 2.30 2.52
CA MET A 298 11.68 3.39 2.99
C MET A 298 10.46 2.87 3.76
N ALA A 299 9.91 3.69 4.68
CA ALA A 299 8.80 3.31 5.56
C ALA A 299 7.39 3.48 4.92
N GLY A 300 7.24 3.18 3.63
CA GLY A 300 5.94 3.17 2.96
C GLY A 300 5.02 2.08 3.51
N TYR A 301 3.67 2.28 3.43
CA TYR A 301 2.69 1.33 3.96
C TYR A 301 2.94 -0.11 3.49
N ASN A 302 2.91 -0.35 2.17
CA ASN A 302 3.05 -1.71 1.65
C ASN A 302 4.39 -2.33 2.01
N THR A 303 5.47 -1.55 1.99
CA THR A 303 6.81 -2.03 2.37
C THR A 303 6.83 -2.47 3.84
N CYS A 304 6.37 -1.63 4.76
CA CYS A 304 6.31 -1.98 6.19
C CYS A 304 5.46 -3.24 6.43
N MET A 305 4.31 -3.34 5.78
CA MET A 305 3.45 -4.52 5.92
C MET A 305 4.10 -5.77 5.34
N ASN A 306 4.81 -5.68 4.23
CA ASN A 306 5.58 -6.77 3.66
C ASN A 306 6.75 -7.21 4.57
N LEU A 307 7.42 -6.26 5.23
CA LEU A 307 8.47 -6.56 6.22
C LEU A 307 7.91 -7.38 7.38
N LEU A 308 6.77 -6.95 7.93
CA LEU A 308 6.07 -7.67 9.00
C LEU A 308 5.63 -9.07 8.54
N ALA A 309 5.06 -9.18 7.34
CA ALA A 309 4.59 -10.46 6.80
C ALA A 309 5.73 -11.44 6.53
N ALA A 310 6.88 -10.94 6.06
CA ALA A 310 8.08 -11.72 5.80
C ALA A 310 8.89 -12.02 7.08
N LYS A 311 8.63 -11.29 8.18
CA LYS A 311 9.38 -11.39 9.45
C LYS A 311 10.89 -11.21 9.24
N VAL A 312 11.29 -10.33 8.32
CA VAL A 312 12.68 -10.04 8.01
C VAL A 312 13.19 -8.91 8.92
N PRO A 313 14.41 -9.01 9.50
CA PRO A 313 15.06 -7.89 10.17
C PRO A 313 15.15 -6.69 9.23
N ALA A 314 14.83 -5.49 9.71
CA ALA A 314 14.69 -4.35 8.81
C ALA A 314 15.26 -3.05 9.38
N LEU A 315 15.94 -2.31 8.51
CA LEU A 315 16.33 -0.91 8.66
C LEU A 315 15.39 -0.08 7.78
N ALA A 316 14.66 0.86 8.37
CA ALA A 316 13.70 1.67 7.63
C ALA A 316 14.04 3.15 7.72
N TRP A 317 14.21 3.82 6.58
CA TRP A 317 14.43 5.25 6.48
C TRP A 317 13.14 5.95 6.06
N PRO A 318 12.42 6.64 6.96
CA PRO A 318 11.22 7.38 6.62
C PRO A 318 11.58 8.66 5.88
N PHE A 319 10.82 9.00 4.83
CA PHE A 319 10.99 10.28 4.13
C PHE A 319 10.56 11.43 5.04
N ALA A 320 11.47 12.34 5.38
CA ALA A 320 11.27 13.39 6.38
C ALA A 320 10.04 14.29 6.11
N ARG A 321 9.69 14.54 4.83
CA ARG A 321 8.50 15.31 4.46
C ARG A 321 7.19 14.52 4.52
N ASN A 322 7.23 13.22 4.88
CA ASN A 322 6.05 12.37 4.96
C ASN A 322 5.83 11.88 6.39
N ARG A 323 5.03 12.61 7.16
CA ARG A 323 4.70 12.26 8.56
C ARG A 323 4.09 10.88 8.73
N GLU A 324 3.33 10.37 7.74
CA GLU A 324 2.79 9.01 7.81
C GLU A 324 3.92 7.97 7.89
N GLN A 325 4.99 8.15 7.11
CA GLN A 325 6.12 7.24 7.14
C GLN A 325 6.85 7.30 8.47
N GLY A 326 7.09 8.52 9.00
CA GLY A 326 7.72 8.73 10.31
C GLY A 326 6.92 8.05 11.42
N LEU A 327 5.64 8.39 11.55
CA LEU A 327 4.77 7.83 12.60
C LEU A 327 4.69 6.30 12.51
N ARG A 328 4.53 5.74 11.31
CA ARG A 328 4.48 4.28 11.12
C ARG A 328 5.80 3.62 11.52
N ALA A 329 6.93 4.16 11.08
CA ALA A 329 8.24 3.62 11.40
C ALA A 329 8.51 3.63 12.90
N GLU A 330 8.20 4.74 13.59
CA GLU A 330 8.36 4.87 15.04
C GLU A 330 7.48 3.86 15.81
N ARG A 331 6.21 3.71 15.42
CA ARG A 331 5.30 2.73 16.05
C ARG A 331 5.79 1.29 15.87
N LEU A 332 6.23 0.94 14.66
CA LEU A 332 6.77 -0.39 14.39
C LEU A 332 8.11 -0.63 15.09
N ALA A 333 8.96 0.39 15.22
CA ALA A 333 10.20 0.29 15.98
C ALA A 333 9.93 0.09 17.48
N ALA A 334 8.95 0.79 18.06
CA ALA A 334 8.54 0.59 19.45
C ALA A 334 8.09 -0.84 19.74
N LEU A 335 7.52 -1.53 18.74
CA LEU A 335 7.15 -2.94 18.80
C LEU A 335 8.33 -3.89 18.51
N GLY A 336 9.52 -3.37 18.21
CA GLY A 336 10.70 -4.15 17.86
C GLY A 336 10.63 -4.78 16.47
N ALA A 337 9.74 -4.32 15.60
CA ALA A 337 9.52 -4.89 14.28
C ALA A 337 10.57 -4.43 13.24
N LEU A 338 11.17 -3.25 13.45
CA LEU A 338 12.21 -2.68 12.61
C LEU A 338 13.04 -1.68 13.41
N ARG A 339 14.17 -1.25 12.84
CA ARG A 339 14.98 -0.12 13.36
C ARG A 339 14.82 1.07 12.41
N VAL A 340 14.55 2.25 12.95
CA VAL A 340 14.45 3.50 12.17
C VAL A 340 15.86 4.03 11.91
N LEU A 341 16.13 4.37 10.64
CA LEU A 341 17.32 5.11 10.23
C LEU A 341 17.02 6.61 10.21
N ARG A 342 18.00 7.40 10.61
CA ARG A 342 18.05 8.85 10.48
C ARG A 342 18.97 9.23 9.32
N ASP A 343 18.99 10.50 8.93
CA ASP A 343 19.83 10.97 7.82
C ASP A 343 21.34 10.75 8.09
N GLU A 344 21.79 10.91 9.33
CA GLU A 344 23.17 10.62 9.74
C GLU A 344 23.53 9.13 9.68
N ASP A 345 22.55 8.22 9.68
CA ASP A 345 22.77 6.78 9.57
C ASP A 345 23.03 6.33 8.12
N LEU A 346 22.86 7.24 7.14
CA LEU A 346 23.16 6.97 5.73
C LEU A 346 24.65 7.09 5.39
N GLU A 347 25.48 7.56 6.31
CA GLU A 347 26.94 7.48 6.14
C GLU A 347 27.36 6.01 5.95
N PRO A 348 28.15 5.67 4.91
CA PRO A 348 28.42 4.28 4.54
C PRO A 348 28.98 3.41 5.65
N ASP A 349 29.96 3.91 6.42
CA ASP A 349 30.56 3.17 7.52
C ASP A 349 29.55 2.90 8.65
N ARG A 350 28.73 3.91 8.96
CA ARG A 350 27.71 3.80 9.99
C ARG A 350 26.60 2.85 9.56
N LEU A 351 26.14 2.95 8.31
CA LEU A 351 25.14 2.04 7.78
C LEU A 351 25.65 0.58 7.75
N ALA A 352 26.91 0.37 7.40
CA ALA A 352 27.54 -0.96 7.42
C ALA A 352 27.54 -1.57 8.84
N ILE A 353 27.84 -0.78 9.87
CA ILE A 353 27.76 -1.23 11.27
C ILE A 353 26.31 -1.61 11.63
N LEU A 354 25.34 -0.75 11.29
CA LEU A 354 23.93 -1.01 11.57
C LEU A 354 23.40 -2.26 10.83
N MET A 355 23.87 -2.49 9.61
CA MET A 355 23.55 -3.71 8.83
C MET A 355 24.08 -4.95 9.56
N GLU A 356 25.34 -4.95 9.98
CA GLU A 356 25.96 -6.09 10.70
C GLU A 356 25.26 -6.36 12.03
N GLU A 357 25.04 -5.33 12.85
CA GLU A 357 24.30 -5.42 14.11
C GLU A 357 22.91 -6.04 13.92
N THR A 358 22.18 -5.57 12.89
CA THR A 358 20.80 -6.03 12.64
C THR A 358 20.76 -7.47 12.13
N MET A 359 21.73 -7.90 11.32
CA MET A 359 21.84 -9.28 10.82
C MET A 359 22.29 -10.27 11.89
N THR A 360 23.08 -9.84 12.87
CA THR A 360 23.61 -10.68 13.93
C THR A 360 22.75 -10.69 15.19
N SER A 361 21.89 -9.70 15.35
CA SER A 361 20.94 -9.64 16.46
C SER A 361 19.99 -10.85 16.41
N PRO A 362 19.63 -11.43 17.59
CA PRO A 362 18.58 -12.44 17.64
C PRO A 362 17.36 -11.88 16.89
N LYS A 363 16.78 -12.68 15.99
CA LYS A 363 15.55 -12.26 15.27
C LYS A 363 14.56 -11.78 16.32
N SER A 364 14.42 -10.48 16.46
CA SER A 364 13.49 -9.89 17.41
C SER A 364 12.11 -10.34 16.98
N ALA A 365 11.52 -11.26 17.71
CA ALA A 365 10.10 -11.49 17.57
C ALA A 365 9.43 -10.15 17.86
N CYS A 366 8.68 -9.62 16.91
CA CYS A 366 7.84 -8.44 17.14
C CYS A 366 7.16 -8.64 18.51
N ARG A 367 7.38 -7.73 19.46
CA ARG A 367 6.93 -7.88 20.86
C ARG A 367 5.41 -8.01 20.98
N ALA A 368 4.68 -7.60 19.95
CA ALA A 368 3.24 -7.74 19.84
C ALA A 368 2.88 -8.43 18.52
N ALA A 369 1.88 -9.30 18.58
CA ALA A 369 1.30 -9.92 17.39
C ALA A 369 0.49 -8.89 16.63
N VAL A 370 1.08 -8.25 15.62
CA VAL A 370 0.39 -7.31 14.73
C VAL A 370 -0.57 -8.08 13.83
N ASN A 371 -1.81 -7.62 13.77
CA ASN A 371 -2.83 -8.24 12.92
C ASN A 371 -2.63 -7.90 11.44
N LEU A 372 -2.16 -8.87 10.67
CA LEU A 372 -1.91 -8.78 9.23
C LEU A 372 -2.95 -9.52 8.37
N ASP A 373 -4.07 -9.94 8.96
CA ASP A 373 -5.13 -10.68 8.26
C ASP A 373 -6.29 -9.77 7.80
N GLY A 374 -5.99 -8.49 7.57
CA GLY A 374 -6.96 -7.45 7.28
C GLY A 374 -7.88 -7.78 6.12
N ALA A 375 -7.39 -8.35 5.04
CA ALA A 375 -8.19 -8.72 3.89
C ALA A 375 -9.24 -9.79 4.24
N ALA A 376 -8.82 -10.89 4.87
CA ALA A 376 -9.72 -11.97 5.26
C ALA A 376 -10.73 -11.53 6.33
N ARG A 377 -10.29 -10.72 7.30
CA ARG A 377 -11.18 -10.19 8.35
C ARG A 377 -12.19 -9.20 7.78
N THR A 378 -11.82 -8.40 6.80
CA THR A 378 -12.73 -7.51 6.09
C THR A 378 -13.88 -8.31 5.45
N VAL A 379 -13.56 -9.37 4.71
CA VAL A 379 -14.59 -10.18 4.04
C VAL A 379 -15.50 -10.85 5.06
N ARG A 380 -14.94 -11.49 6.11
CA ARG A 380 -15.74 -12.11 7.17
C ARG A 380 -16.67 -11.11 7.87
N TRP A 381 -16.17 -9.90 8.16
CA TRP A 381 -16.99 -8.86 8.78
C TRP A 381 -18.13 -8.43 7.85
N LEU A 382 -17.84 -8.24 6.56
CA LEU A 382 -18.84 -7.85 5.57
C LEU A 382 -19.87 -8.96 5.31
N GLU A 383 -19.45 -10.21 5.29
CA GLU A 383 -20.37 -11.37 5.15
C GLU A 383 -21.35 -11.44 6.32
N ALA A 384 -20.86 -11.34 7.56
CA ALA A 384 -21.69 -11.32 8.76
C ALA A 384 -22.65 -10.11 8.74
N TRP A 385 -22.10 -8.90 8.55
CA TRP A 385 -22.90 -7.67 8.55
C TRP A 385 -23.94 -7.61 7.41
N CYS A 386 -23.64 -8.20 6.24
CA CYS A 386 -24.63 -8.31 5.17
C CYS A 386 -25.66 -9.42 5.45
N GLY A 387 -25.26 -10.50 6.14
CA GLY A 387 -26.14 -11.62 6.50
C GLY A 387 -27.19 -11.24 7.54
N ASP A 388 -26.79 -10.50 8.58
CA ASP A 388 -27.69 -10.05 9.64
C ASP A 388 -28.81 -9.09 9.17
N GLY A 389 -28.68 -8.51 7.98
CA GLY A 389 -29.66 -7.60 7.39
C GLY A 389 -30.65 -8.26 6.40
N ILE A 390 -30.58 -9.59 6.19
CA ILE A 390 -31.54 -10.33 5.35
C ILE A 390 -32.68 -10.91 6.20
N SER A 391 -32.62 -10.78 7.53
CA SER A 391 -33.60 -11.31 8.48
C SER A 391 -34.48 -10.22 9.11
N ALA A 392 -34.63 -9.04 8.48
CA ALA A 392 -35.52 -7.98 8.95
C ALA A 392 -36.47 -7.52 7.86
#